data_b10c588258e2c25ad5c557f2042d5828
#
_entry.id   b10c588258e2c25ad5c557f2042d5828
#
_cell.length_a   1.000
_cell.length_b   1.000
_cell.length_c   1.000
_cell.angle_alpha   90.00
_cell.angle_beta   90.00
_cell.angle_gamma   90.00
#
_symmetry.space_group_name_H-M   'P 1'
#
loop_
_entity.id
_entity.type
_entity.pdbx_description
1 polymer ?
#
loop_
_entity_poly.entity_id
_entity_poly.type
_entity_poly.pdbx_seq_one_letter_code
_entity_poly.pdbx_strand_id
1 'polypeptide(L)'
;MKSMRSLKSALLQALLAVACGGILQAAHAQQIVMASTTSTEQSGLFEHLLPAFTKTTGITIKVVAVGTGQALDLARRGDADVLFVHDKVAEEKFLAEGFGLQRFDVMYNDFVLIGQSSDPAHVRGKDVVQGLQKIAISNATFFSRGDKSGTHAAELRYWKMAGLESQASKGQNYKECGCGMGQALNMAAAAGTYVLSDRGTWLNFKNRKQLAILVEGDTRLFNQYGVMVVNPAKHPHVKVREAQAFVDWAISPAGQAVIAAYKINGEQLFFPNAK
;
A
#
# COMPACT_ATOMS: atom_id res chain seq x y z
N MET A 1 -33.71 -69.41 -19.78
CA MET A 1 -33.12 -68.83 -18.56
C MET A 1 -31.76 -68.14 -18.73
N LYS A 2 -31.19 -67.91 -19.96
CA LYS A 2 -29.91 -67.25 -20.17
C LYS A 2 -29.99 -65.72 -20.49
N SER A 3 -31.20 -65.20 -20.81
CA SER A 3 -31.41 -63.82 -21.26
C SER A 3 -31.52 -62.78 -20.12
N MET A 4 -31.99 -63.16 -18.92
CA MET A 4 -32.23 -62.23 -17.82
C MET A 4 -30.98 -61.84 -17.01
N ARG A 5 -29.89 -62.64 -17.05
CA ARG A 5 -28.63 -62.31 -16.34
C ARG A 5 -27.80 -61.25 -17.03
N SER A 6 -27.90 -61.13 -18.36
CA SER A 6 -27.13 -60.16 -19.14
C SER A 6 -27.64 -58.70 -18.94
N LEU A 7 -28.96 -58.53 -18.79
CA LEU A 7 -29.57 -57.18 -18.60
C LEU A 7 -29.22 -56.58 -17.22
N LYS A 8 -29.15 -57.38 -16.17
CA LYS A 8 -28.83 -56.89 -14.83
C LYS A 8 -27.38 -56.47 -14.68
N SER A 9 -26.45 -57.10 -15.41
CA SER A 9 -25.03 -56.71 -15.41
C SER A 9 -24.78 -55.42 -16.18
N ALA A 10 -25.51 -55.19 -17.28
CA ALA A 10 -25.38 -53.92 -18.05
C ALA A 10 -25.97 -52.70 -17.30
N LEU A 11 -27.07 -52.90 -16.55
CA LEU A 11 -27.63 -51.83 -15.71
C LEU A 11 -26.75 -51.46 -14.53
N LEU A 12 -26.10 -52.44 -13.92
CA LEU A 12 -25.19 -52.20 -12.79
C LEU A 12 -23.91 -51.48 -13.19
N GLN A 13 -23.40 -51.76 -14.40
CA GLN A 13 -22.24 -51.06 -14.97
C GLN A 13 -22.58 -49.63 -15.43
N ALA A 14 -23.79 -49.39 -15.90
CA ALA A 14 -24.26 -48.04 -16.25
C ALA A 14 -24.47 -47.13 -15.01
N LEU A 15 -24.90 -47.69 -13.88
CA LEU A 15 -25.05 -46.95 -12.61
C LEU A 15 -23.69 -46.61 -11.95
N LEU A 16 -22.67 -47.49 -12.10
CA LEU A 16 -21.31 -47.17 -11.59
C LEU A 16 -20.59 -46.09 -12.42
N ALA A 17 -20.88 -45.95 -13.71
CA ALA A 17 -20.27 -44.96 -14.56
C ALA A 17 -20.79 -43.52 -14.31
N VAL A 18 -22.01 -43.37 -13.77
CA VAL A 18 -22.61 -42.09 -13.41
C VAL A 18 -22.13 -41.58 -12.03
N ALA A 19 -21.68 -42.48 -11.15
CA ALA A 19 -21.17 -42.11 -9.83
C ALA A 19 -19.72 -41.58 -9.84
N CYS A 20 -18.94 -41.79 -10.93
CA CYS A 20 -17.59 -41.27 -11.09
C CYS A 20 -17.51 -39.98 -11.96
N GLY A 21 -18.65 -39.41 -12.35
CA GLY A 21 -18.73 -38.06 -12.88
C GLY A 21 -18.45 -37.07 -11.73
N GLY A 22 -17.21 -37.08 -11.24
CA GLY A 22 -16.75 -36.10 -10.26
C GLY A 22 -17.07 -34.72 -10.79
N ILE A 23 -17.86 -33.98 -10.04
CA ILE A 23 -18.08 -32.56 -10.22
C ILE A 23 -16.68 -31.93 -10.18
N LEU A 24 -16.06 -31.78 -11.33
CA LEU A 24 -15.01 -30.79 -11.54
C LEU A 24 -15.71 -29.44 -11.32
N GLN A 25 -15.95 -29.09 -10.05
CA GLN A 25 -16.19 -27.71 -9.70
C GLN A 25 -14.99 -26.94 -10.22
N ALA A 26 -15.16 -26.28 -11.36
CA ALA A 26 -14.23 -25.29 -11.79
C ALA A 26 -14.07 -24.35 -10.60
N ALA A 27 -12.93 -24.42 -9.94
CA ALA A 27 -12.57 -23.48 -8.90
C ALA A 27 -12.52 -22.12 -9.60
N HIS A 28 -13.65 -21.41 -9.61
CA HIS A 28 -13.63 -20.01 -10.03
C HIS A 28 -12.61 -19.33 -9.13
N ALA A 29 -11.53 -18.85 -9.73
CA ALA A 29 -10.53 -18.08 -9.02
C ALA A 29 -11.28 -16.95 -8.29
N GLN A 30 -11.35 -17.07 -6.97
CA GLN A 30 -12.03 -16.06 -6.16
C GLN A 30 -11.19 -14.80 -6.22
N GLN A 31 -11.80 -13.71 -6.70
CA GLN A 31 -11.12 -12.42 -6.81
C GLN A 31 -11.70 -11.45 -5.79
N ILE A 32 -10.82 -10.76 -5.06
CA ILE A 32 -11.18 -9.64 -4.19
C ILE A 32 -10.61 -8.33 -4.73
N VAL A 33 -11.18 -7.22 -4.29
CA VAL A 33 -10.70 -5.86 -4.57
C VAL A 33 -9.97 -5.33 -3.36
N MET A 34 -8.72 -4.91 -3.55
CA MET A 34 -7.91 -4.23 -2.54
C MET A 34 -7.76 -2.76 -2.88
N ALA A 35 -8.26 -1.87 -2.02
CA ALA A 35 -7.93 -0.46 -2.12
C ALA A 35 -6.59 -0.19 -1.43
N SER A 36 -5.68 0.47 -2.14
CA SER A 36 -4.34 0.78 -1.67
C SER A 36 -3.83 2.09 -2.23
N THR A 37 -2.54 2.38 -2.05
CA THR A 37 -1.95 3.64 -2.45
C THR A 37 -1.08 3.52 -3.68
N THR A 38 -1.04 4.59 -4.50
CA THR A 38 -0.16 4.68 -5.66
C THR A 38 1.31 4.55 -5.28
N SER A 39 1.72 5.03 -4.11
CA SER A 39 3.10 4.88 -3.63
C SER A 39 3.44 3.42 -3.31
N THR A 40 2.49 2.64 -2.74
CA THR A 40 2.70 1.21 -2.49
C THR A 40 2.79 0.43 -3.81
N GLU A 41 1.92 0.73 -4.78
CA GLU A 41 1.98 0.11 -6.11
C GLU A 41 3.29 0.45 -6.82
N GLN A 42 3.66 1.74 -6.86
CA GLN A 42 4.89 2.21 -7.51
C GLN A 42 6.18 1.72 -6.85
N SER A 43 6.12 1.29 -5.59
CA SER A 43 7.25 0.63 -4.93
C SER A 43 7.57 -0.74 -5.54
N GLY A 44 6.64 -1.37 -6.27
CA GLY A 44 6.79 -2.72 -6.83
C GLY A 44 6.45 -3.84 -5.86
N LEU A 45 6.04 -3.53 -4.62
CA LEU A 45 5.75 -4.55 -3.61
C LEU A 45 4.67 -5.54 -4.05
N PHE A 46 3.60 -5.06 -4.68
CA PHE A 46 2.47 -5.92 -5.04
C PHE A 46 2.83 -6.93 -6.13
N GLU A 47 3.73 -6.60 -7.04
CA GLU A 47 4.25 -7.54 -8.06
C GLU A 47 5.01 -8.70 -7.40
N HIS A 48 5.61 -8.48 -6.24
CA HIS A 48 6.30 -9.51 -5.47
C HIS A 48 5.37 -10.27 -4.50
N LEU A 49 4.49 -9.55 -3.81
CA LEU A 49 3.67 -10.08 -2.71
C LEU A 49 2.47 -10.90 -3.21
N LEU A 50 1.70 -10.36 -4.17
CA LEU A 50 0.41 -10.94 -4.55
C LEU A 50 0.51 -12.29 -5.27
N PRO A 51 1.51 -12.56 -6.13
CA PRO A 51 1.69 -13.89 -6.70
C PRO A 51 1.93 -14.98 -5.66
N ALA A 52 2.66 -14.67 -4.57
CA ALA A 52 2.91 -15.62 -3.48
C ALA A 52 1.61 -15.96 -2.73
N PHE A 53 0.78 -14.96 -2.45
CA PHE A 53 -0.55 -15.15 -1.86
C PHE A 53 -1.45 -16.01 -2.78
N THR A 54 -1.57 -15.64 -4.05
CA THR A 54 -2.40 -16.38 -5.01
C THR A 54 -1.95 -17.83 -5.15
N LYS A 55 -0.64 -18.09 -5.19
CA LYS A 55 -0.09 -19.45 -5.25
C LYS A 55 -0.49 -20.29 -4.05
N THR A 56 -0.58 -19.66 -2.87
CA THR A 56 -0.92 -20.37 -1.61
C THR A 56 -2.41 -20.62 -1.46
N THR A 57 -3.26 -19.69 -1.91
CA THR A 57 -4.69 -19.69 -1.60
C THR A 57 -5.61 -19.89 -2.80
N GLY A 58 -5.12 -19.69 -4.02
CA GLY A 58 -5.95 -19.66 -5.22
C GLY A 58 -6.77 -18.35 -5.38
N ILE A 59 -6.68 -17.43 -4.41
CA ILE A 59 -7.41 -16.15 -4.45
C ILE A 59 -6.57 -15.12 -5.19
N THR A 60 -7.20 -14.40 -6.13
CA THR A 60 -6.57 -13.28 -6.84
C THR A 60 -6.99 -11.94 -6.24
N ILE A 61 -6.13 -10.95 -6.33
CA ILE A 61 -6.39 -9.61 -5.82
C ILE A 61 -6.30 -8.59 -6.96
N LYS A 62 -7.40 -7.84 -7.16
CA LYS A 62 -7.40 -6.66 -8.02
C LYS A 62 -7.05 -5.45 -7.15
N VAL A 63 -5.90 -4.83 -7.40
CA VAL A 63 -5.50 -3.61 -6.71
C VAL A 63 -6.14 -2.39 -7.37
N VAL A 64 -6.67 -1.49 -6.54
CA VAL A 64 -7.07 -0.14 -6.92
C VAL A 64 -6.18 0.83 -6.16
N ALA A 65 -5.16 1.32 -6.83
CA ALA A 65 -4.14 2.20 -6.25
C ALA A 65 -4.48 3.68 -6.50
N VAL A 66 -4.74 4.40 -5.41
CA VAL A 66 -5.13 5.82 -5.42
C VAL A 66 -4.45 6.54 -4.24
N GLY A 67 -4.84 7.77 -3.93
CA GLY A 67 -4.42 8.43 -2.68
C GLY A 67 -5.07 7.77 -1.45
N THR A 68 -4.44 7.82 -0.26
CA THR A 68 -4.97 7.18 0.96
C THR A 68 -6.41 7.59 1.27
N GLY A 69 -6.72 8.89 1.18
CA GLY A 69 -8.09 9.38 1.38
C GLY A 69 -9.09 8.76 0.41
N GLN A 70 -8.73 8.67 -0.85
CA GLN A 70 -9.56 8.03 -1.89
C GLN A 70 -9.69 6.52 -1.67
N ALA A 71 -8.63 5.82 -1.23
CA ALA A 71 -8.70 4.39 -0.89
C ALA A 71 -9.67 4.13 0.27
N LEU A 72 -9.62 4.97 1.32
CA LEU A 72 -10.58 4.94 2.41
C LEU A 72 -12.00 5.24 1.95
N ASP A 73 -12.19 6.17 1.00
CA ASP A 73 -13.51 6.50 0.44
C ASP A 73 -14.07 5.36 -0.41
N LEU A 74 -13.24 4.66 -1.19
CA LEU A 74 -13.63 3.42 -1.89
C LEU A 74 -14.16 2.38 -0.90
N ALA A 75 -13.43 2.15 0.19
CA ALA A 75 -13.83 1.21 1.23
C ALA A 75 -15.10 1.67 1.98
N ARG A 76 -15.29 2.98 2.23
CA ARG A 76 -16.52 3.52 2.83
C ARG A 76 -17.76 3.28 1.97
N ARG A 77 -17.61 3.25 0.65
CA ARG A 77 -18.70 2.93 -0.28
C ARG A 77 -18.91 1.43 -0.51
N GLY A 78 -18.00 0.58 -0.01
CA GLY A 78 -18.02 -0.86 -0.25
C GLY A 78 -17.44 -1.26 -1.60
N ASP A 79 -16.71 -0.38 -2.29
CA ASP A 79 -16.07 -0.64 -3.57
C ASP A 79 -14.77 -1.48 -3.44
N ALA A 80 -14.39 -1.84 -2.20
CA ALA A 80 -13.25 -2.70 -1.89
C ALA A 80 -13.61 -3.71 -0.80
N ASP A 81 -12.95 -4.86 -0.82
CA ASP A 81 -13.08 -5.92 0.19
C ASP A 81 -12.04 -5.77 1.31
N VAL A 82 -10.86 -5.26 0.97
CA VAL A 82 -9.73 -5.08 1.88
C VAL A 82 -9.02 -3.76 1.63
N LEU A 83 -8.53 -3.14 2.71
CA LEU A 83 -7.65 -1.97 2.68
C LEU A 83 -6.21 -2.38 3.01
N PHE A 84 -5.24 -1.82 2.27
CA PHE A 84 -3.81 -1.94 2.54
C PHE A 84 -3.15 -0.58 2.33
N VAL A 85 -3.03 0.20 3.41
CA VAL A 85 -2.64 1.62 3.38
C VAL A 85 -1.64 1.96 4.49
N HIS A 86 -1.19 3.20 4.60
CA HIS A 86 -0.13 3.60 5.53
C HIS A 86 -0.34 5.01 6.14
N ASP A 87 -1.55 5.30 6.59
CA ASP A 87 -1.85 6.46 7.44
C ASP A 87 -2.64 6.01 8.67
N LYS A 88 -1.91 5.62 9.71
CA LYS A 88 -2.50 5.05 10.93
C LYS A 88 -3.61 5.91 11.52
N VAL A 89 -3.45 7.25 11.49
CA VAL A 89 -4.46 8.18 12.05
C VAL A 89 -5.76 8.10 11.25
N ALA A 90 -5.66 8.12 9.93
CA ALA A 90 -6.84 8.00 9.06
C ALA A 90 -7.47 6.61 9.12
N GLU A 91 -6.66 5.56 9.27
CA GLU A 91 -7.09 4.16 9.43
C GLU A 91 -7.84 3.95 10.74
N GLU A 92 -7.33 4.47 11.86
CA GLU A 92 -7.99 4.41 13.18
C GLU A 92 -9.33 5.15 13.17
N LYS A 93 -9.40 6.31 12.50
CA LYS A 93 -10.66 7.03 12.29
C LYS A 93 -11.67 6.21 11.50
N PHE A 94 -11.22 5.56 10.41
CA PHE A 94 -12.07 4.67 9.59
C PHE A 94 -12.66 3.51 10.40
N LEU A 95 -11.87 2.92 11.31
CA LEU A 95 -12.34 1.88 12.24
C LEU A 95 -13.34 2.44 13.25
N ALA A 96 -13.06 3.60 13.86
CA ALA A 96 -13.95 4.24 14.82
C ALA A 96 -15.32 4.59 14.21
N GLU A 97 -15.37 4.89 12.91
CA GLU A 97 -16.58 5.10 12.12
C GLU A 97 -17.30 3.78 11.77
N GLY A 98 -16.73 2.62 12.12
CA GLY A 98 -17.29 1.29 11.93
C GLY A 98 -17.23 0.74 10.50
N PHE A 99 -16.38 1.29 9.62
CA PHE A 99 -16.24 0.84 8.24
C PHE A 99 -15.24 -0.31 8.04
N GLY A 100 -14.34 -0.56 9.00
CA GLY A 100 -13.43 -1.70 9.01
C GLY A 100 -13.70 -2.62 10.19
N LEU A 101 -13.24 -3.89 10.14
CA LEU A 101 -13.37 -4.84 11.24
C LEU A 101 -12.27 -4.62 12.28
N GLN A 102 -11.03 -4.91 11.92
CA GLN A 102 -9.85 -4.80 12.75
C GLN A 102 -8.66 -4.38 11.89
N ARG A 103 -7.81 -3.52 12.43
CA ARG A 103 -6.55 -3.12 11.80
C ARG A 103 -5.40 -3.98 12.33
N PHE A 104 -4.56 -4.44 11.43
CA PHE A 104 -3.31 -5.12 11.76
C PHE A 104 -2.12 -4.35 11.21
N ASP A 105 -1.06 -4.23 12.01
CA ASP A 105 0.24 -3.82 11.51
C ASP A 105 0.80 -4.93 10.63
N VAL A 106 1.35 -4.57 9.46
CA VAL A 106 1.89 -5.56 8.51
C VAL A 106 3.40 -5.39 8.36
N MET A 107 3.83 -4.16 8.12
CA MET A 107 5.20 -3.81 7.83
C MET A 107 5.38 -2.30 7.99
N TYR A 108 6.61 -1.85 7.98
CA TYR A 108 6.94 -0.44 7.86
C TYR A 108 8.03 -0.18 6.82
N ASN A 109 8.06 1.00 6.27
CA ASN A 109 9.21 1.65 5.68
C ASN A 109 9.35 3.05 6.30
N ASP A 110 10.16 3.92 5.71
CA ASP A 110 10.29 5.29 6.17
C ASP A 110 10.01 6.28 5.02
N PHE A 111 9.73 7.51 5.42
CA PHE A 111 9.83 8.66 4.54
C PHE A 111 11.25 9.18 4.55
N VAL A 112 11.61 9.87 3.46
CA VAL A 112 12.89 10.55 3.29
C VAL A 112 12.67 11.94 2.75
N LEU A 113 13.42 12.91 3.27
CA LEU A 113 13.44 14.26 2.71
C LEU A 113 14.55 14.34 1.66
N ILE A 114 14.14 14.66 0.45
CA ILE A 114 14.97 14.66 -0.75
C ILE A 114 15.18 16.10 -1.22
N GLY A 115 16.34 16.38 -1.76
CA GLY A 115 16.67 17.66 -2.38
C GLY A 115 17.93 17.57 -3.22
N GLN A 116 18.43 18.70 -3.73
CA GLN A 116 19.70 18.72 -4.45
C GLN A 116 20.85 18.20 -3.59
N SER A 117 21.74 17.42 -4.17
CA SER A 117 22.94 16.91 -3.50
C SER A 117 23.87 18.00 -2.96
N SER A 118 23.88 19.17 -3.58
CA SER A 118 24.58 20.39 -3.14
C SER A 118 24.00 21.00 -1.87
N ASP A 119 22.73 20.66 -1.53
CA ASP A 119 22.04 21.06 -0.32
C ASP A 119 22.13 22.55 0.03
N PRO A 120 21.65 23.46 -0.83
CA PRO A 120 21.83 24.91 -0.64
C PRO A 120 21.16 25.46 0.64
N ALA A 121 20.15 24.78 1.19
CA ALA A 121 19.49 25.14 2.43
C ALA A 121 20.11 24.46 3.67
N HIS A 122 21.19 23.67 3.51
CA HIS A 122 21.86 22.94 4.60
C HIS A 122 20.92 22.05 5.41
N VAL A 123 20.06 21.31 4.74
CA VAL A 123 19.00 20.48 5.29
C VAL A 123 19.53 19.16 5.83
N ARG A 124 20.63 18.66 5.27
CA ARG A 124 21.19 17.34 5.57
C ARG A 124 21.30 17.06 7.06
N GLY A 125 20.78 15.91 7.49
CA GLY A 125 20.78 15.50 8.89
C GLY A 125 19.84 14.34 9.21
N LYS A 126 19.45 14.28 10.50
CA LYS A 126 18.53 13.25 11.04
C LYS A 126 17.30 13.86 11.72
N ASP A 127 16.95 15.08 11.40
CA ASP A 127 15.80 15.80 11.97
C ASP A 127 14.98 16.43 10.86
N VAL A 128 13.83 15.84 10.56
CA VAL A 128 12.93 16.31 9.48
C VAL A 128 12.33 17.68 9.82
N VAL A 129 12.03 17.94 11.08
CA VAL A 129 11.46 19.22 11.53
C VAL A 129 12.47 20.35 11.34
N GLN A 130 13.69 20.15 11.77
CA GLN A 130 14.78 21.11 11.55
C GLN A 130 15.04 21.29 10.04
N GLY A 131 14.99 20.20 9.26
CA GLY A 131 15.13 20.25 7.80
C GLY A 131 14.08 21.17 7.14
N LEU A 132 12.81 21.01 7.51
CA LEU A 132 11.72 21.85 7.00
C LEU A 132 11.86 23.32 7.43
N GLN A 133 12.30 23.58 8.67
CA GLN A 133 12.60 24.95 9.13
C GLN A 133 13.69 25.60 8.29
N LYS A 134 14.77 24.89 7.99
CA LYS A 134 15.85 25.40 7.13
C LYS A 134 15.38 25.69 5.71
N ILE A 135 14.53 24.83 5.11
CA ILE A 135 13.92 25.08 3.81
C ILE A 135 13.11 26.37 3.84
N ALA A 136 12.28 26.58 4.86
CA ALA A 136 11.46 27.77 4.99
C ALA A 136 12.30 29.05 5.17
N ILE A 137 13.32 29.03 6.05
CA ILE A 137 14.21 30.17 6.33
C ILE A 137 15.01 30.55 5.09
N SER A 138 15.45 29.59 4.30
CA SER A 138 16.22 29.85 3.08
C SER A 138 15.36 30.25 1.89
N ASN A 139 14.03 30.33 2.05
CA ASN A 139 13.08 30.52 0.95
C ASN A 139 13.25 29.52 -0.20
N ALA A 140 13.73 28.32 0.10
CA ALA A 140 13.89 27.28 -0.91
C ALA A 140 12.53 26.67 -1.28
N THR A 141 12.39 26.28 -2.54
CA THR A 141 11.12 25.69 -3.03
C THR A 141 10.98 24.27 -2.54
N PHE A 142 9.79 23.95 -2.02
CA PHE A 142 9.37 22.62 -1.67
C PHE A 142 8.20 22.18 -2.55
N PHE A 143 8.30 20.99 -3.17
CA PHE A 143 7.19 20.37 -3.89
C PHE A 143 6.46 19.38 -3.00
N SER A 144 5.17 19.64 -2.81
CA SER A 144 4.23 18.73 -2.18
C SER A 144 3.45 17.94 -3.22
N ARG A 145 3.03 16.75 -2.86
CA ARG A 145 2.06 16.01 -3.67
C ARG A 145 0.71 16.72 -3.75
N GLY A 146 0.22 17.33 -2.67
CA GLY A 146 -1.04 18.06 -2.65
C GLY A 146 -2.29 17.21 -2.99
N ASP A 147 -2.19 15.86 -2.91
CA ASP A 147 -3.18 14.90 -3.44
C ASP A 147 -3.97 14.15 -2.35
N LYS A 148 -3.87 14.59 -1.09
CA LYS A 148 -4.46 13.93 0.09
C LYS A 148 -3.99 12.48 0.31
N SER A 149 -2.84 12.10 -0.23
CA SER A 149 -2.21 10.80 0.04
C SER A 149 -1.68 10.69 1.46
N GLY A 150 -1.31 9.48 1.89
CA GLY A 150 -0.62 9.26 3.17
C GLY A 150 0.70 10.02 3.28
N THR A 151 1.46 10.14 2.18
CA THR A 151 2.68 10.96 2.11
C THR A 151 2.36 12.42 2.33
N HIS A 152 1.33 12.97 1.66
CA HIS A 152 0.90 14.36 1.84
C HIS A 152 0.41 14.60 3.28
N ALA A 153 -0.39 13.70 3.83
CA ALA A 153 -0.84 13.80 5.23
C ALA A 153 0.33 13.77 6.24
N ALA A 154 1.33 12.91 6.01
CA ALA A 154 2.54 12.87 6.84
C ALA A 154 3.36 14.16 6.71
N GLU A 155 3.55 14.66 5.49
CA GLU A 155 4.22 15.93 5.20
C GLU A 155 3.61 17.09 5.97
N LEU A 156 2.28 17.26 5.90
CA LEU A 156 1.57 18.32 6.63
C LEU A 156 1.75 18.21 8.14
N ARG A 157 1.79 16.97 8.69
CA ARG A 157 2.11 16.76 10.11
C ARG A 157 3.52 17.25 10.45
N TYR A 158 4.51 17.03 9.59
CA TYR A 158 5.89 17.50 9.83
C TYR A 158 5.99 19.03 9.75
N TRP A 159 5.30 19.66 8.78
CA TRP A 159 5.21 21.13 8.71
C TRP A 159 4.55 21.72 9.97
N LYS A 160 3.50 21.07 10.48
CA LYS A 160 2.88 21.44 11.76
C LYS A 160 3.84 21.32 12.93
N MET A 161 4.56 20.20 13.05
CA MET A 161 5.59 19.99 14.08
C MET A 161 6.72 21.03 13.99
N ALA A 162 7.00 21.54 12.80
CA ALA A 162 7.98 22.61 12.58
C ALA A 162 7.45 24.01 12.96
N GLY A 163 6.16 24.14 13.33
CA GLY A 163 5.51 25.42 13.58
C GLY A 163 5.23 26.24 12.31
N LEU A 164 5.15 25.57 11.15
CA LEU A 164 5.12 26.19 9.82
C LEU A 164 3.86 25.78 9.01
N GLU A 165 2.73 25.56 9.66
CA GLU A 165 1.46 25.21 8.99
C GLU A 165 1.04 26.26 7.93
N SER A 166 1.27 27.54 8.21
CA SER A 166 0.97 28.63 7.25
C SER A 166 1.87 28.58 6.01
N GLN A 167 3.10 28.09 6.14
CA GLN A 167 4.04 27.90 5.02
C GLN A 167 3.51 26.83 4.06
N ALA A 168 3.04 25.71 4.61
CA ALA A 168 2.46 24.60 3.87
C ALA A 168 1.08 24.89 3.24
N SER A 169 0.44 26.02 3.58
CA SER A 169 -0.88 26.37 3.06
C SER A 169 -0.89 27.65 2.21
N LYS A 170 0.10 28.54 2.38
CA LYS A 170 0.10 29.88 1.76
C LYS A 170 1.49 30.37 1.34
N GLY A 171 2.54 29.59 1.59
CA GLY A 171 3.92 29.98 1.27
C GLY A 171 4.17 30.04 -0.24
N GLN A 172 4.78 31.12 -0.72
CA GLN A 172 5.10 31.29 -2.14
C GLN A 172 5.99 30.17 -2.69
N ASN A 173 6.83 29.59 -1.85
CA ASN A 173 7.78 28.52 -2.21
C ASN A 173 7.28 27.11 -1.88
N TYR A 174 6.05 26.96 -1.40
CA TYR A 174 5.37 25.68 -1.26
C TYR A 174 4.48 25.44 -2.48
N LYS A 175 4.77 24.39 -3.25
CA LYS A 175 4.11 24.09 -4.53
C LYS A 175 3.43 22.74 -4.47
N GLU A 176 2.11 22.72 -4.59
CA GLU A 176 1.33 21.50 -4.70
C GLU A 176 1.14 21.11 -6.17
N CYS A 177 1.44 19.84 -6.50
CA CYS A 177 1.24 19.37 -7.87
C CYS A 177 -0.12 18.66 -8.07
N GLY A 178 -0.81 18.27 -7.01
CA GLY A 178 -2.02 17.44 -7.12
C GLY A 178 -1.74 16.06 -7.75
N CYS A 179 -0.54 15.50 -7.58
CA CYS A 179 -0.04 14.39 -8.37
C CYS A 179 0.54 13.24 -7.53
N GLY A 180 0.77 12.08 -8.16
CA GLY A 180 1.39 10.91 -7.54
C GLY A 180 2.88 11.12 -7.24
N MET A 181 3.46 10.25 -6.37
CA MET A 181 4.83 10.40 -5.87
C MET A 181 5.89 10.44 -6.98
N GLY A 182 5.79 9.57 -7.97
CA GLY A 182 6.73 9.55 -9.10
C GLY A 182 6.72 10.85 -9.93
N GLN A 183 5.55 11.48 -10.08
CA GLN A 183 5.42 12.77 -10.77
C GLN A 183 6.00 13.91 -9.91
N ALA A 184 5.73 13.92 -8.59
CA ALA A 184 6.31 14.89 -7.68
C ALA A 184 7.85 14.82 -7.67
N LEU A 185 8.43 13.62 -7.67
CA LEU A 185 9.88 13.41 -7.80
C LEU A 185 10.42 13.90 -9.13
N ASN A 186 9.71 13.70 -10.26
CA ASN A 186 10.12 14.22 -11.56
C ASN A 186 10.14 15.76 -11.59
N MET A 187 9.12 16.40 -10.99
CA MET A 187 9.07 17.86 -10.88
C MET A 187 10.20 18.39 -9.99
N ALA A 188 10.43 17.77 -8.85
CA ALA A 188 11.54 18.12 -7.96
C ALA A 188 12.90 17.95 -8.66
N ALA A 189 13.10 16.87 -9.42
CA ALA A 189 14.32 16.62 -10.19
C ALA A 189 14.53 17.64 -11.33
N ALA A 190 13.45 18.10 -11.95
CA ALA A 190 13.52 19.11 -13.02
C ALA A 190 13.85 20.50 -12.47
N ALA A 191 13.26 20.85 -11.32
CA ALA A 191 13.40 22.20 -10.73
C ALA A 191 14.53 22.29 -9.68
N GLY A 192 15.14 21.17 -9.27
CA GLY A 192 16.17 21.15 -8.23
C GLY A 192 15.64 21.57 -6.86
N THR A 193 14.49 21.04 -6.45
CA THR A 193 13.78 21.47 -5.25
C THR A 193 13.73 20.36 -4.19
N TYR A 194 13.16 20.67 -3.03
CA TYR A 194 12.95 19.72 -1.95
C TYR A 194 11.59 19.01 -2.10
N VAL A 195 11.52 17.76 -1.66
CA VAL A 195 10.31 16.93 -1.71
C VAL A 195 10.37 15.84 -0.63
N LEU A 196 9.25 15.50 -0.01
CA LEU A 196 9.12 14.32 0.84
C LEU A 196 8.69 13.13 -0.01
N SER A 197 9.34 11.97 0.17
CA SER A 197 8.95 10.72 -0.49
C SER A 197 9.00 9.55 0.47
N ASP A 198 8.20 8.51 0.23
CA ASP A 198 8.50 7.20 0.79
C ASP A 198 9.80 6.65 0.14
N ARG A 199 10.59 5.92 0.94
CA ARG A 199 11.86 5.36 0.48
C ARG A 199 11.67 4.41 -0.71
N GLY A 200 10.56 3.66 -0.74
CA GLY A 200 10.31 2.68 -1.78
C GLY A 200 10.18 3.30 -3.16
N THR A 201 9.35 4.33 -3.28
CA THR A 201 9.23 5.07 -4.54
C THR A 201 10.57 5.71 -4.92
N TRP A 202 11.29 6.28 -3.94
CA TRP A 202 12.61 6.85 -4.21
C TRP A 202 13.62 5.82 -4.73
N LEU A 203 13.69 4.62 -4.17
CA LEU A 203 14.63 3.58 -4.61
C LEU A 203 14.33 3.10 -6.03
N ASN A 204 13.07 3.03 -6.42
CA ASN A 204 12.64 2.71 -7.78
C ASN A 204 12.76 3.88 -8.76
N PHE A 205 12.86 5.11 -8.26
CA PHE A 205 12.91 6.30 -9.11
C PHE A 205 14.23 6.40 -9.86
N LYS A 206 14.18 6.39 -11.20
CA LYS A 206 15.37 6.38 -12.06
C LYS A 206 15.88 7.78 -12.43
N ASN A 207 14.99 8.76 -12.57
CA ASN A 207 15.32 10.11 -13.06
C ASN A 207 15.82 11.03 -11.93
N ARG A 208 16.74 10.55 -11.10
CA ARG A 208 17.20 11.26 -9.89
C ARG A 208 17.97 12.55 -10.20
N LYS A 209 18.63 12.62 -11.35
CA LYS A 209 19.52 13.77 -11.71
C LYS A 209 20.49 14.09 -10.56
N GLN A 210 20.35 15.30 -10.00
CA GLN A 210 21.16 15.77 -8.87
C GLN A 210 20.45 15.62 -7.51
N LEU A 211 19.30 14.95 -7.46
CA LEU A 211 18.62 14.70 -6.19
C LEU A 211 19.30 13.61 -5.37
N ALA A 212 19.30 13.81 -4.06
CA ALA A 212 19.80 12.86 -3.07
C ALA A 212 18.90 12.87 -1.82
N ILE A 213 18.95 11.81 -1.03
CA ILE A 213 18.39 11.84 0.32
C ILE A 213 19.20 12.80 1.17
N LEU A 214 18.53 13.72 1.82
CA LEU A 214 19.14 14.72 2.71
C LEU A 214 18.79 14.47 4.18
N VAL A 215 17.55 14.02 4.47
CA VAL A 215 17.18 13.62 5.85
C VAL A 215 16.59 12.23 5.83
N GLU A 216 17.14 11.38 6.68
CA GLU A 216 16.69 10.02 6.94
C GLU A 216 17.01 9.60 8.38
N GLY A 217 16.41 8.49 8.86
CA GLY A 217 16.66 7.92 10.18
C GLY A 217 16.06 8.72 11.34
N ASP A 218 15.16 9.66 11.06
CA ASP A 218 14.32 10.31 12.07
C ASP A 218 13.16 9.38 12.43
N THR A 219 12.93 9.13 13.71
CA THR A 219 11.84 8.25 14.17
C THR A 219 10.45 8.76 13.77
N ARG A 220 10.30 10.06 13.53
CA ARG A 220 9.06 10.67 13.03
C ARG A 220 8.76 10.31 11.58
N LEU A 221 9.76 9.95 10.80
CA LEU A 221 9.63 9.51 9.40
C LEU A 221 9.13 8.07 9.26
N PHE A 222 8.88 7.37 10.38
CA PHE A 222 8.38 6.01 10.39
C PHE A 222 7.01 5.92 9.70
N ASN A 223 6.88 5.03 8.73
CA ASN A 223 5.72 4.85 7.87
C ASN A 223 5.15 3.45 8.04
N GLN A 224 4.19 3.30 8.96
CA GLN A 224 3.55 2.04 9.30
C GLN A 224 2.43 1.71 8.32
N TYR A 225 2.46 0.52 7.75
CA TYR A 225 1.41 -0.05 6.90
C TYR A 225 0.42 -0.84 7.73
N GLY A 226 -0.86 -0.62 7.47
CA GLY A 226 -1.97 -1.36 8.03
C GLY A 226 -2.75 -2.12 6.97
N VAL A 227 -3.31 -3.26 7.38
CA VAL A 227 -4.27 -4.03 6.60
C VAL A 227 -5.55 -4.26 7.41
N MET A 228 -6.71 -4.20 6.75
CA MET A 228 -8.01 -4.42 7.38
C MET A 228 -9.07 -4.86 6.38
N VAL A 229 -10.01 -5.69 6.85
CA VAL A 229 -11.20 -6.08 6.08
C VAL A 229 -12.26 -4.99 6.19
N VAL A 230 -12.94 -4.68 5.09
CA VAL A 230 -14.09 -3.78 5.07
C VAL A 230 -15.27 -4.45 5.79
N ASN A 231 -16.02 -3.67 6.58
CA ASN A 231 -17.06 -4.20 7.46
C ASN A 231 -18.31 -4.66 6.70
N PRO A 232 -18.63 -5.98 6.71
CA PRO A 232 -19.79 -6.53 6.01
C PRO A 232 -21.13 -6.08 6.60
N ALA A 233 -21.16 -5.62 7.86
CA ALA A 233 -22.38 -5.08 8.45
C ALA A 233 -22.85 -3.79 7.76
N LYS A 234 -21.92 -3.05 7.14
CA LYS A 234 -22.23 -1.89 6.30
C LYS A 234 -22.36 -2.25 4.82
N HIS A 235 -21.63 -3.28 4.38
CA HIS A 235 -21.53 -3.68 2.97
C HIS A 235 -21.64 -5.20 2.82
N PRO A 236 -22.87 -5.78 2.78
CA PRO A 236 -23.08 -7.24 2.78
C PRO A 236 -22.47 -7.99 1.59
N HIS A 237 -22.11 -7.28 0.51
CA HIS A 237 -21.47 -7.86 -0.68
C HIS A 237 -19.96 -8.02 -0.56
N VAL A 238 -19.32 -7.49 0.49
CA VAL A 238 -17.88 -7.64 0.74
C VAL A 238 -17.53 -9.11 0.92
N LYS A 239 -16.51 -9.55 0.24
CA LYS A 239 -16.01 -10.94 0.25
C LYS A 239 -15.14 -11.18 1.49
N VAL A 240 -15.79 -11.19 2.65
CA VAL A 240 -15.12 -11.19 3.97
C VAL A 240 -14.17 -12.37 4.13
N ARG A 241 -14.59 -13.57 3.72
CA ARG A 241 -13.79 -14.79 3.88
C ARG A 241 -12.47 -14.70 3.11
N GLU A 242 -12.54 -14.25 1.88
CA GLU A 242 -11.38 -14.09 0.98
C GLU A 242 -10.50 -12.92 1.41
N ALA A 243 -11.10 -11.81 1.83
CA ALA A 243 -10.40 -10.65 2.37
C ALA A 243 -9.67 -10.99 3.68
N GLN A 244 -10.33 -11.74 4.59
CA GLN A 244 -9.72 -12.21 5.84
C GLN A 244 -8.57 -13.18 5.55
N ALA A 245 -8.72 -14.07 4.57
CA ALA A 245 -7.64 -14.97 4.17
C ALA A 245 -6.38 -14.19 3.71
N PHE A 246 -6.56 -13.05 3.04
CA PHE A 246 -5.43 -12.19 2.71
C PHE A 246 -4.82 -11.53 3.95
N VAL A 247 -5.65 -10.99 4.84
CA VAL A 247 -5.17 -10.37 6.09
C VAL A 247 -4.38 -11.38 6.91
N ASP A 248 -4.95 -12.56 7.15
CA ASP A 248 -4.32 -13.63 7.94
C ASP A 248 -3.00 -14.09 7.32
N TRP A 249 -2.97 -14.24 6.00
CA TRP A 249 -1.74 -14.60 5.30
C TRP A 249 -0.69 -13.49 5.38
N ALA A 250 -1.06 -12.22 5.18
CA ALA A 250 -0.12 -11.11 5.19
C ALA A 250 0.57 -10.92 6.55
N ILE A 251 -0.14 -11.21 7.65
CA ILE A 251 0.42 -11.15 9.01
C ILE A 251 1.04 -12.47 9.48
N SER A 252 0.87 -13.57 8.73
CA SER A 252 1.46 -14.87 9.05
C SER A 252 2.98 -14.88 8.86
N PRO A 253 3.70 -15.84 9.48
CA PRO A 253 5.14 -16.01 9.24
C PRO A 253 5.49 -16.15 7.75
N ALA A 254 4.63 -16.80 6.95
CA ALA A 254 4.85 -16.97 5.52
C ALA A 254 4.73 -15.64 4.76
N GLY A 255 3.68 -14.85 4.97
CA GLY A 255 3.51 -13.54 4.36
C GLY A 255 4.60 -12.56 4.79
N GLN A 256 4.95 -12.57 6.09
CA GLN A 256 6.01 -11.72 6.64
C GLN A 256 7.39 -12.07 6.04
N ALA A 257 7.68 -13.35 5.80
CA ALA A 257 8.90 -13.78 5.12
C ALA A 257 8.95 -13.29 3.65
N VAL A 258 7.82 -13.30 2.93
CA VAL A 258 7.73 -12.76 1.57
C VAL A 258 7.99 -11.26 1.57
N ILE A 259 7.41 -10.51 2.51
CA ILE A 259 7.68 -9.06 2.66
C ILE A 259 9.16 -8.80 2.93
N ALA A 260 9.78 -9.54 3.87
CA ALA A 260 11.20 -9.40 4.21
C ALA A 260 12.14 -9.68 3.03
N ALA A 261 11.74 -10.58 2.16
CA ALA A 261 12.53 -10.97 0.98
C ALA A 261 12.49 -9.91 -0.15
N TYR A 262 11.55 -8.96 -0.10
CA TYR A 262 11.46 -7.91 -1.11
C TYR A 262 12.61 -6.93 -0.99
N LYS A 263 13.41 -6.83 -2.07
CA LYS A 263 14.60 -5.98 -2.13
C LYS A 263 14.63 -5.20 -3.44
N ILE A 264 15.08 -3.95 -3.37
CA ILE A 264 15.38 -3.11 -4.54
C ILE A 264 16.89 -2.86 -4.55
N ASN A 265 17.57 -3.26 -5.64
CA ASN A 265 19.02 -3.15 -5.78
C ASN A 265 19.81 -3.79 -4.61
N GLY A 266 19.27 -4.88 -4.03
CA GLY A 266 19.87 -5.58 -2.90
C GLY A 266 19.49 -5.03 -1.52
N GLU A 267 18.83 -3.87 -1.44
CA GLU A 267 18.41 -3.25 -0.19
C GLU A 267 16.99 -3.68 0.21
N GLN A 268 16.81 -4.06 1.47
CA GLN A 268 15.50 -4.34 2.04
C GLN A 268 14.72 -3.04 2.17
N LEU A 269 13.48 -3.04 1.66
CA LEU A 269 12.67 -1.85 1.60
C LEU A 269 11.57 -1.81 2.65
N PHE A 270 10.94 -2.95 2.88
CA PHE A 270 9.87 -3.11 3.86
C PHE A 270 10.33 -4.04 4.98
N PHE A 271 10.05 -3.63 6.20
CA PHE A 271 10.41 -4.37 7.41
C PHE A 271 9.13 -4.94 8.03
N PRO A 272 8.91 -6.27 7.95
CA PRO A 272 7.74 -6.89 8.54
C PRO A 272 7.71 -6.71 10.05
N ASN A 273 6.53 -6.41 10.61
CA ASN A 273 6.34 -6.21 12.04
C ASN A 273 4.94 -6.58 12.54
N ALA A 274 4.26 -7.48 11.84
CA ALA A 274 3.01 -8.05 12.35
C ALA A 274 3.25 -8.78 13.68
N LYS A 275 2.27 -8.65 14.61
CA LYS A 275 2.31 -9.26 15.94
C LYS A 275 1.20 -10.28 16.08
#